data_abb8bab5cfffab23ee31a700180e7ac6
#
_entry.id   abb8bab5cfffab23ee31a700180e7ac6
#
_cell.length_a   1.000
_cell.length_b   1.000
_cell.length_c   1.000
_cell.angle_alpha   90.00
_cell.angle_beta   90.00
_cell.angle_gamma   90.00
#
_symmetry.space_group_name_H-M   'P 1'
#
loop_
_entity.id
_entity.type
_entity.pdbx_description
1 polymer ?
#
loop_
_entity_poly.entity_id
_entity_poly.type
_entity_poly.pdbx_seq_one_letter_code
_entity_poly.pdbx_strand_id
1 'polypeptide(L)'
;LSIITVLAISLAACNSKTEKKEVKEEAVATTEAIVEGTQQNYQVGAQVPNELVCMVNDAYMGKLQMPVPVNGKTYYGCCQMCVKTLNENEQARTGIDPFSNQKVDKTEAFIVLMQADGKVAYFESEANFLKFKNGN
;
A
#
# COMPACT_ATOMS: atom_id res chain seq x y z
N LEU A 1 7.37 -35.98 71.38
CA LEU A 1 6.34 -35.05 71.81
C LEU A 1 5.67 -34.40 70.67
N SER A 2 4.47 -34.80 70.45
CA SER A 2 3.40 -34.32 69.56
C SER A 2 3.34 -32.79 69.39
N ILE A 3 2.95 -32.34 68.22
CA ILE A 3 1.80 -31.43 68.07
C ILE A 3 1.39 -31.46 66.62
N ILE A 4 0.15 -31.88 66.45
CA ILE A 4 -0.66 -31.82 65.25
C ILE A 4 -1.04 -30.37 65.02
N THR A 5 -0.87 -29.87 63.79
CA THR A 5 -1.51 -28.62 63.41
C THR A 5 -2.25 -28.78 62.09
N VAL A 6 -3.50 -28.50 62.22
CA VAL A 6 -4.61 -28.63 61.28
C VAL A 6 -4.41 -27.80 60.00
N LEU A 7 -4.67 -28.43 58.89
CA LEU A 7 -4.72 -27.85 57.54
C LEU A 7 -6.08 -27.17 57.38
N ALA A 8 -6.09 -25.86 57.25
CA ALA A 8 -7.27 -25.12 56.82
C ALA A 8 -7.14 -24.77 55.33
N ILE A 9 -7.97 -25.42 54.52
CA ILE A 9 -8.09 -25.13 53.08
C ILE A 9 -9.10 -23.97 52.95
N SER A 10 -8.57 -22.82 52.58
CA SER A 10 -9.42 -21.68 52.17
C SER A 10 -9.53 -21.66 50.67
N LEU A 11 -10.68 -22.06 50.14
CA LEU A 11 -11.03 -21.81 48.75
C LEU A 11 -11.38 -20.34 48.60
N ALA A 12 -10.48 -19.55 48.03
CA ALA A 12 -10.81 -18.23 47.56
C ALA A 12 -11.27 -18.34 46.12
N ALA A 13 -12.55 -18.23 45.91
CA ALA A 13 -13.13 -18.01 44.57
C ALA A 13 -12.72 -16.64 44.06
N CYS A 14 -11.82 -16.58 43.13
CA CYS A 14 -11.54 -15.38 42.39
C CYS A 14 -12.67 -15.14 41.39
N ASN A 15 -13.62 -14.31 41.77
CA ASN A 15 -14.57 -13.70 40.87
C ASN A 15 -13.83 -12.56 40.14
N SER A 16 -13.23 -12.87 38.98
CA SER A 16 -12.64 -11.87 38.09
C SER A 16 -13.76 -11.10 37.40
N LYS A 17 -14.20 -10.05 38.03
CA LYS A 17 -14.97 -9.01 37.39
C LYS A 17 -14.03 -8.28 36.42
N THR A 18 -14.10 -8.64 35.16
CA THR A 18 -13.37 -7.97 34.10
C THR A 18 -13.92 -6.56 33.97
N GLU A 19 -13.22 -5.63 34.56
CA GLU A 19 -13.41 -4.22 34.32
C GLU A 19 -12.97 -3.93 32.91
N LYS A 20 -13.93 -3.73 32.04
CA LYS A 20 -13.73 -3.34 30.63
C LYS A 20 -13.21 -1.91 30.62
N LYS A 21 -11.89 -1.77 30.70
CA LYS A 21 -11.23 -0.51 30.43
C LYS A 21 -11.36 -0.29 28.93
N GLU A 22 -12.26 0.57 28.56
CA GLU A 22 -12.45 1.08 27.21
C GLU A 22 -11.20 1.86 26.83
N VAL A 23 -10.22 1.14 26.23
CA VAL A 23 -9.16 1.78 25.48
C VAL A 23 -9.81 2.17 24.17
N LYS A 24 -10.02 3.45 24.00
CA LYS A 24 -10.36 4.04 22.72
C LYS A 24 -9.15 3.89 21.81
N GLU A 25 -9.03 2.72 21.23
CA GLU A 25 -8.12 2.44 20.15
C GLU A 25 -8.73 3.11 18.92
N GLU A 26 -8.13 4.20 18.54
CA GLU A 26 -8.36 4.79 17.24
C GLU A 26 -7.95 3.75 16.21
N ALA A 27 -8.94 3.02 15.72
CA ALA A 27 -8.77 2.04 14.67
C ALA A 27 -8.32 2.80 13.42
N VAL A 28 -7.02 2.77 13.16
CA VAL A 28 -6.52 2.89 11.81
C VAL A 28 -7.08 1.68 11.08
N ALA A 29 -8.19 1.89 10.41
CA ALA A 29 -8.79 0.91 9.55
C ALA A 29 -7.83 0.70 8.37
N THR A 30 -6.93 -0.26 8.51
CA THR A 30 -6.36 -0.94 7.36
C THR A 30 -7.50 -1.77 6.80
N THR A 31 -8.31 -1.14 5.98
CA THR A 31 -9.30 -1.85 5.19
C THR A 31 -8.52 -2.54 4.09
N GLU A 32 -8.13 -3.78 4.31
CA GLU A 32 -7.92 -4.72 3.23
C GLU A 32 -9.29 -4.93 2.58
N ALA A 33 -9.66 -3.99 1.71
CA ALA A 33 -10.78 -4.18 0.82
C ALA A 33 -10.35 -5.21 -0.22
N ILE A 34 -10.84 -6.43 -0.09
CA ILE A 34 -10.95 -7.36 -1.19
C ILE A 34 -11.86 -6.66 -2.20
N VAL A 35 -11.26 -5.99 -3.19
CA VAL A 35 -11.99 -5.33 -4.25
C VAL A 35 -12.29 -6.36 -5.32
N GLU A 36 -13.38 -7.10 -5.16
CA GLU A 36 -14.07 -7.68 -6.29
C GLU A 36 -14.62 -6.55 -7.16
N GLY A 37 -13.99 -6.34 -8.32
CA GLY A 37 -14.64 -5.89 -9.54
C GLY A 37 -15.27 -4.50 -9.59
N THR A 38 -14.97 -3.55 -8.72
CA THR A 38 -15.37 -2.17 -8.93
C THR A 38 -14.32 -1.46 -9.76
N GLN A 39 -14.63 -1.13 -11.01
CA GLN A 39 -13.86 -0.18 -11.80
C GLN A 39 -13.90 1.18 -11.07
N GLN A 40 -12.87 1.47 -10.28
CA GLN A 40 -12.70 2.79 -9.70
C GLN A 40 -12.26 3.74 -10.82
N ASN A 41 -13.14 4.62 -11.22
CA ASN A 41 -12.82 5.67 -12.18
C ASN A 41 -12.07 6.79 -11.47
N TYR A 42 -10.75 6.76 -11.54
CA TYR A 42 -9.92 7.86 -11.08
C TYR A 42 -9.99 9.03 -12.06
N GLN A 43 -9.96 10.23 -11.52
CA GLN A 43 -9.95 11.46 -12.34
C GLN A 43 -8.50 11.94 -12.56
N VAL A 44 -8.31 12.71 -13.62
CA VAL A 44 -7.01 13.36 -13.87
C VAL A 44 -6.60 14.22 -12.67
N GLY A 45 -5.37 14.05 -12.23
CA GLY A 45 -4.83 14.65 -11.01
C GLY A 45 -5.02 13.82 -9.73
N ALA A 46 -5.68 12.67 -9.80
CA ALA A 46 -5.81 11.76 -8.66
C ALA A 46 -4.61 10.80 -8.57
N GLN A 47 -4.22 10.46 -7.34
CA GLN A 47 -3.32 9.35 -7.09
C GLN A 47 -4.00 8.04 -7.48
N VAL A 48 -3.26 7.14 -8.11
CA VAL A 48 -3.73 5.81 -8.51
C VAL A 48 -2.90 4.71 -7.84
N PRO A 49 -3.52 3.58 -7.45
CA PRO A 49 -2.80 2.46 -6.87
C PRO A 49 -1.84 1.79 -7.87
N ASN A 50 -0.70 1.31 -7.37
CA ASN A 50 0.33 0.64 -8.16
C ASN A 50 -0.23 -0.54 -8.97
N GLU A 51 -1.08 -1.35 -8.35
CA GLU A 51 -1.66 -2.56 -8.93
C GLU A 51 -2.62 -2.30 -10.09
N LEU A 52 -3.04 -1.07 -10.30
CA LEU A 52 -3.89 -0.67 -11.43
C LEU A 52 -3.10 -0.02 -12.58
N VAL A 53 -1.77 0.05 -12.46
CA VAL A 53 -0.87 0.69 -13.43
C VAL A 53 0.01 -0.33 -14.13
N CYS A 54 0.05 -0.31 -15.45
CA CYS A 54 1.12 -0.99 -16.19
C CYS A 54 2.38 -0.13 -16.15
N MET A 55 3.38 -0.57 -15.37
CA MET A 55 4.60 0.19 -15.14
C MET A 55 5.58 0.19 -16.33
N VAL A 56 5.34 -0.62 -17.35
CA VAL A 56 6.10 -0.59 -18.61
C VAL A 56 5.53 0.47 -19.56
N ASN A 57 4.20 0.56 -19.62
CA ASN A 57 3.51 1.50 -20.51
C ASN A 57 3.24 2.86 -19.84
N ASP A 58 3.51 2.96 -18.52
CA ASP A 58 3.20 4.14 -17.70
C ASP A 58 1.72 4.56 -17.82
N ALA A 59 0.84 3.56 -17.73
CA ALA A 59 -0.57 3.73 -17.98
C ALA A 59 -1.45 3.10 -16.87
N TYR A 60 -2.40 3.90 -16.39
CA TYR A 60 -3.51 3.43 -15.57
C TYR A 60 -4.45 2.57 -16.42
N MET A 61 -4.70 1.33 -15.99
CA MET A 61 -5.46 0.34 -16.75
C MET A 61 -6.88 0.12 -16.21
N GLY A 62 -7.23 0.70 -15.06
CA GLY A 62 -8.55 0.56 -14.44
C GLY A 62 -8.88 -0.84 -13.94
N LYS A 63 -7.94 -1.77 -13.97
CA LYS A 63 -8.06 -3.16 -13.51
C LYS A 63 -6.75 -3.66 -12.98
N LEU A 64 -6.81 -4.70 -12.13
CA LEU A 64 -5.61 -5.33 -11.57
C LEU A 64 -4.66 -5.82 -12.67
N GLN A 65 -3.41 -5.49 -12.49
CA GLN A 65 -2.30 -5.88 -13.36
C GLN A 65 -1.58 -7.10 -12.79
N MET A 66 -0.77 -7.78 -13.60
CA MET A 66 0.01 -8.92 -13.16
C MET A 66 1.15 -8.48 -12.25
N PRO A 67 1.24 -9.03 -11.02
CA PRO A 67 2.33 -8.69 -10.10
C PRO A 67 3.64 -9.32 -10.57
N VAL A 68 4.72 -8.55 -10.45
CA VAL A 68 6.09 -8.93 -10.83
C VAL A 68 7.01 -8.68 -9.65
N PRO A 69 7.30 -9.67 -8.80
CA PRO A 69 8.20 -9.52 -7.68
C PRO A 69 9.66 -9.45 -8.17
N VAL A 70 10.35 -8.37 -7.80
CA VAL A 70 11.78 -8.16 -8.09
C VAL A 70 12.46 -7.55 -6.86
N ASN A 71 13.47 -8.23 -6.31
CA ASN A 71 14.28 -7.74 -5.18
C ASN A 71 13.44 -7.25 -3.98
N GLY A 72 12.40 -7.99 -3.61
CA GLY A 72 11.54 -7.66 -2.46
C GLY A 72 10.51 -6.55 -2.72
N LYS A 73 10.42 -6.03 -3.95
CA LYS A 73 9.41 -5.07 -4.41
C LYS A 73 8.47 -5.72 -5.41
N THR A 74 7.25 -5.22 -5.54
CA THR A 74 6.27 -5.72 -6.51
C THR A 74 5.94 -4.65 -7.54
N TYR A 75 6.33 -4.90 -8.77
CA TYR A 75 5.96 -4.10 -9.94
C TYR A 75 4.73 -4.70 -10.61
N TYR A 76 4.13 -4.00 -11.57
CA TYR A 76 2.91 -4.44 -12.23
C TYR A 76 2.97 -4.28 -13.74
N GLY A 77 2.57 -5.31 -14.47
CA GLY A 77 2.57 -5.34 -15.93
C GLY A 77 1.26 -5.85 -16.51
N CYS A 78 0.84 -5.34 -17.67
CA CYS A 78 -0.44 -5.68 -18.28
C CYS A 78 -0.44 -6.99 -19.09
N CYS A 79 0.73 -7.53 -19.43
CA CYS A 79 0.90 -8.72 -20.26
C CYS A 79 2.23 -9.42 -19.97
N GLN A 80 2.40 -10.64 -20.47
CA GLN A 80 3.63 -11.43 -20.26
C GLN A 80 4.89 -10.73 -20.74
N MET A 81 4.81 -9.95 -21.81
CA MET A 81 5.95 -9.16 -22.29
C MET A 81 6.32 -8.06 -21.29
N CYS A 82 5.36 -7.40 -20.69
CA CYS A 82 5.60 -6.42 -19.63
C CYS A 82 6.21 -7.07 -18.39
N VAL A 83 5.71 -8.25 -18.00
CA VAL A 83 6.28 -9.04 -16.89
C VAL A 83 7.75 -9.36 -17.17
N LYS A 84 8.08 -9.84 -18.36
CA LYS A 84 9.47 -10.11 -18.78
C LYS A 84 10.31 -8.82 -18.72
N THR A 85 9.82 -7.73 -19.28
CA THR A 85 10.54 -6.44 -19.29
C THR A 85 10.83 -5.96 -17.86
N LEU A 86 9.87 -6.06 -16.94
CA LEU A 86 10.08 -5.66 -15.55
C LEU A 86 11.08 -6.55 -14.81
N ASN A 87 11.16 -7.84 -15.14
CA ASN A 87 12.15 -8.73 -14.56
C ASN A 87 13.57 -8.44 -15.05
N GLU A 88 13.74 -8.15 -16.34
CA GLU A 88 15.04 -8.09 -17.00
C GLU A 88 15.61 -6.67 -17.09
N ASN A 89 14.76 -5.62 -17.07
CA ASN A 89 15.17 -4.25 -17.32
C ASN A 89 14.90 -3.34 -16.11
N GLU A 90 15.99 -2.90 -15.47
CA GLU A 90 15.91 -1.95 -14.35
C GLU A 90 15.32 -0.60 -14.76
N GLN A 91 15.59 -0.14 -15.97
CA GLN A 91 15.07 1.15 -16.45
C GLN A 91 13.54 1.14 -16.56
N ALA A 92 12.92 -0.02 -16.84
CA ALA A 92 11.48 -0.16 -16.86
C ALA A 92 10.85 -0.01 -15.47
N ARG A 93 11.63 -0.23 -14.41
CA ARG A 93 11.23 -0.12 -13.00
C ARG A 93 11.45 1.29 -12.44
N THR A 94 12.12 2.16 -13.20
CA THR A 94 12.49 3.51 -12.77
C THR A 94 11.65 4.56 -13.51
N GLY A 95 11.06 5.48 -12.76
CA GLY A 95 10.43 6.69 -13.28
C GLY A 95 11.35 7.91 -13.16
N ILE A 96 10.94 9.01 -13.74
CA ILE A 96 11.54 10.33 -13.52
C ILE A 96 10.45 11.23 -12.95
N ASP A 97 10.73 11.84 -11.81
CA ASP A 97 9.83 12.82 -11.20
C ASP A 97 9.80 14.09 -12.07
N PRO A 98 8.63 14.49 -12.59
CA PRO A 98 8.52 15.64 -13.48
C PRO A 98 8.86 16.99 -12.82
N PHE A 99 8.82 17.07 -11.48
CA PHE A 99 9.16 18.28 -10.75
C PHE A 99 10.65 18.36 -10.43
N SER A 100 11.22 17.32 -9.83
CA SER A 100 12.63 17.31 -9.38
C SER A 100 13.62 16.85 -10.45
N ASN A 101 13.14 16.19 -11.53
CA ASN A 101 13.95 15.47 -12.52
C ASN A 101 14.82 14.35 -11.93
N GLN A 102 14.49 13.88 -10.72
CA GLN A 102 15.17 12.77 -10.07
C GLN A 102 14.57 11.43 -10.47
N LYS A 103 15.40 10.39 -10.41
CA LYS A 103 14.95 9.01 -10.59
C LYS A 103 14.16 8.57 -9.37
N VAL A 104 13.05 7.89 -9.60
CA VAL A 104 12.19 7.32 -8.56
C VAL A 104 11.87 5.87 -8.90
N ASP A 105 11.90 5.00 -7.90
CA ASP A 105 11.41 3.64 -8.05
C ASP A 105 9.89 3.65 -8.21
N LYS A 106 9.37 3.03 -9.26
CA LYS A 106 7.93 3.07 -9.57
C LYS A 106 7.06 2.45 -8.49
N THR A 107 7.60 1.54 -7.66
CA THR A 107 6.86 0.93 -6.53
C THR A 107 6.73 1.86 -5.33
N GLU A 108 7.63 2.82 -5.18
CA GLU A 108 7.69 3.77 -4.06
C GLU A 108 7.15 5.14 -4.44
N ALA A 109 6.87 5.35 -5.73
CA ALA A 109 6.43 6.63 -6.26
C ALA A 109 4.99 6.98 -5.84
N PHE A 110 4.75 8.27 -5.71
CA PHE A 110 3.41 8.84 -5.72
C PHE A 110 2.93 8.90 -7.17
N ILE A 111 2.12 7.93 -7.59
CA ILE A 111 1.67 7.78 -8.98
C ILE A 111 0.40 8.58 -9.19
N VAL A 112 0.40 9.46 -10.20
CA VAL A 112 -0.74 10.33 -10.49
C VAL A 112 -1.23 10.11 -11.92
N LEU A 113 -2.55 10.00 -12.09
CA LEU A 113 -3.19 9.99 -13.40
C LEU A 113 -3.10 11.40 -14.02
N MET A 114 -2.36 11.52 -15.10
CA MET A 114 -2.07 12.82 -15.72
C MET A 114 -2.97 13.17 -16.90
N GLN A 115 -3.50 12.15 -17.58
CA GLN A 115 -4.31 12.35 -18.79
C GLN A 115 -5.50 11.38 -18.81
N ALA A 116 -6.56 11.77 -19.48
CA ALA A 116 -7.79 10.98 -19.59
C ALA A 116 -7.61 9.66 -20.36
N ASP A 117 -6.55 9.53 -21.15
CA ASP A 117 -6.16 8.31 -21.87
C ASP A 117 -5.44 7.27 -20.96
N GLY A 118 -5.26 7.60 -19.69
CA GLY A 118 -4.64 6.72 -18.69
C GLY A 118 -3.17 7.02 -18.39
N LYS A 119 -2.54 7.97 -19.06
CA LYS A 119 -1.12 8.28 -18.82
C LYS A 119 -0.89 8.70 -17.37
N VAL A 120 0.12 8.07 -16.72
CA VAL A 120 0.53 8.40 -15.36
C VAL A 120 1.91 9.05 -15.31
N ALA A 121 2.17 9.76 -14.21
CA ALA A 121 3.50 10.22 -13.83
C ALA A 121 3.88 9.73 -12.44
N TYR A 122 5.18 9.62 -12.20
CA TYR A 122 5.77 9.12 -10.97
C TYR A 122 6.47 10.27 -10.26
N PHE A 123 6.00 10.63 -9.07
CA PHE A 123 6.62 11.66 -8.24
C PHE A 123 7.30 11.02 -7.03
N GLU A 124 8.36 11.63 -6.52
CA GLU A 124 9.01 11.17 -5.28
C GLU A 124 8.06 11.30 -4.08
N SER A 125 7.10 12.25 -4.16
CA SER A 125 6.14 12.52 -3.10
C SER A 125 4.93 13.30 -3.60
N GLU A 126 3.86 13.29 -2.81
CA GLU A 126 2.72 14.18 -3.02
C GLU A 126 3.13 15.66 -3.03
N ALA A 127 4.09 16.04 -2.18
CA ALA A 127 4.59 17.41 -2.15
C ALA A 127 5.20 17.85 -3.47
N ASN A 128 5.95 16.97 -4.15
CA ASN A 128 6.49 17.24 -5.49
C ASN A 128 5.39 17.37 -6.53
N PHE A 129 4.38 16.50 -6.48
CA PHE A 129 3.21 16.62 -7.35
C PHE A 129 2.49 17.97 -7.16
N LEU A 130 2.24 18.39 -5.92
CA LEU A 130 1.57 19.65 -5.63
C LEU A 130 2.38 20.86 -6.13
N LYS A 131 3.70 20.85 -5.99
CA LYS A 131 4.58 21.89 -6.55
C LYS A 131 4.53 21.89 -8.08
N PHE A 132 4.63 20.72 -8.69
CA PHE A 132 4.51 20.58 -10.14
C PHE A 132 3.17 21.13 -10.66
N LYS A 133 2.06 20.79 -10.01
CA LYS A 133 0.72 21.25 -10.36
C LYS A 133 0.57 22.77 -10.23
N ASN A 134 1.22 23.38 -9.25
CA ASN A 134 1.14 24.81 -8.98
C ASN A 134 2.16 25.64 -9.78
N GLY A 135 2.97 25.01 -10.64
CA GLY A 135 3.91 25.68 -11.52
C GLY A 135 5.18 26.20 -10.82
N ASN A 136 5.55 25.57 -9.71
CA ASN A 136 6.79 25.88 -8.95
C ASN A 136 7.82 24.77 -9.13
#